data_0a1a909198c51ba63bd91db446e19088
#
_entry.id   0a1a909198c51ba63bd91db446e19088
#
_cell.length_a   1.000
_cell.length_b   1.000
_cell.length_c   1.000
_cell.angle_alpha   90.00
_cell.angle_beta   90.00
_cell.angle_gamma   90.00
#
_symmetry.space_group_name_H-M   'P 1'
#
loop_
_entity.id
_entity.type
_entity.pdbx_description
1 polymer ?
#
loop_
_entity_poly.entity_id
_entity_poly.type
_entity_poly.pdbx_seq_one_letter_code
_entity_poly.pdbx_strand_id
1 'polypeptide(L)'
;MNFEKKKIIITGATGGIGNCLVEKFSILNADILATGTNSEKLDLLSKKYPKIKKLKFKLNEHSKIEEFLDNAHTSLGGLDVLINNAGITIDNISLRLSEENWKQVIDINLTSTFLMCKFAIKKMLKQKMGKIVNITSVIAHTGNVGQANYAASKAGIIGFSKSLAIEYAR
;
A
#
# COMPACT_ATOMS: atom_id res chain seq x y z
N MET A 1 13.53 -15.29 -8.84
CA MET A 1 12.15 -14.83 -9.10
C MET A 1 12.18 -13.88 -10.30
N ASN A 2 11.44 -14.14 -11.37
CA ASN A 2 11.38 -13.26 -12.52
C ASN A 2 10.25 -12.24 -12.34
N PHE A 3 10.56 -10.94 -12.45
CA PHE A 3 9.59 -9.83 -12.35
C PHE A 3 9.27 -9.18 -13.69
N GLU A 4 9.90 -9.65 -14.78
CA GLU A 4 9.65 -9.11 -16.12
C GLU A 4 8.15 -9.15 -16.46
N LYS A 5 7.59 -8.00 -16.85
CA LYS A 5 6.17 -7.80 -17.16
C LYS A 5 5.19 -8.14 -16.01
N LYS A 6 5.68 -8.33 -14.78
CA LYS A 6 4.79 -8.48 -13.61
C LYS A 6 4.10 -7.15 -13.32
N LYS A 7 2.80 -7.22 -13.11
CA LYS A 7 1.88 -6.10 -12.89
C LYS A 7 1.82 -5.77 -11.43
N ILE A 8 2.45 -4.67 -11.05
CA ILE A 8 2.71 -4.29 -9.65
C ILE A 8 2.06 -2.95 -9.32
N ILE A 9 1.22 -2.90 -8.29
CA ILE A 9 0.74 -1.65 -7.70
C ILE A 9 1.57 -1.35 -6.46
N ILE A 10 2.11 -0.12 -6.36
CA ILE A 10 2.88 0.35 -5.21
C ILE A 10 2.20 1.58 -4.63
N THR A 11 1.68 1.48 -3.39
CA THR A 11 1.12 2.62 -2.68
C THR A 11 2.21 3.41 -1.96
N GLY A 12 2.02 4.74 -1.81
CA GLY A 12 3.06 5.59 -1.22
C GLY A 12 4.36 5.61 -2.02
N ALA A 13 4.25 5.47 -3.34
CA ALA A 13 5.39 5.32 -4.27
C ALA A 13 6.36 6.52 -4.28
N THR A 14 5.91 7.68 -3.82
CA THR A 14 6.71 8.91 -3.76
C THR A 14 7.48 9.10 -2.44
N GLY A 15 7.30 8.21 -1.46
CA GLY A 15 8.07 8.18 -0.21
C GLY A 15 9.41 7.46 -0.39
N GLY A 16 10.26 7.48 0.64
CA GLY A 16 11.61 6.88 0.57
C GLY A 16 11.60 5.42 0.14
N ILE A 17 10.90 4.54 0.88
CA ILE A 17 10.80 3.11 0.57
C ILE A 17 10.07 2.91 -0.77
N GLY A 18 8.96 3.63 -1.00
CA GLY A 18 8.19 3.51 -2.24
C GLY A 18 8.99 3.85 -3.48
N ASN A 19 9.81 4.90 -3.43
CA ASN A 19 10.69 5.29 -4.54
C ASN A 19 11.76 4.22 -4.83
N CYS A 20 12.38 3.67 -3.78
CA CYS A 20 13.32 2.55 -3.93
C CYS A 20 12.67 1.30 -4.54
N LEU A 21 11.43 1.00 -4.16
CA LEU A 21 10.67 -0.11 -4.74
C LEU A 21 10.40 0.13 -6.22
N VAL A 22 9.93 1.34 -6.61
CA VAL A 22 9.72 1.70 -8.01
C VAL A 22 11.01 1.55 -8.82
N GLU A 23 12.13 2.05 -8.31
CA GLU A 23 13.44 1.91 -8.95
C GLU A 23 13.81 0.43 -9.18
N LYS A 24 13.77 -0.38 -8.12
CA LYS A 24 14.17 -1.79 -8.21
C LYS A 24 13.28 -2.59 -9.15
N PHE A 25 11.97 -2.42 -9.10
CA PHE A 25 11.07 -3.12 -10.01
C PHE A 25 11.14 -2.59 -11.45
N SER A 26 11.47 -1.31 -11.66
CA SER A 26 11.72 -0.77 -12.99
C SER A 26 12.97 -1.40 -13.64
N ILE A 27 14.05 -1.59 -12.88
CA ILE A 27 15.27 -2.31 -13.34
C ILE A 27 14.94 -3.76 -13.70
N LEU A 28 13.99 -4.38 -13.01
CA LEU A 28 13.54 -5.76 -13.27
C LEU A 28 12.48 -5.85 -14.39
N ASN A 29 12.23 -4.76 -15.12
CA ASN A 29 11.26 -4.67 -16.22
C ASN A 29 9.82 -5.05 -15.82
N ALA A 30 9.40 -4.73 -14.60
CA ALA A 30 8.02 -4.88 -14.19
C ALA A 30 7.13 -3.75 -14.73
N ASP A 31 5.84 -4.04 -14.94
CA ASP A 31 4.80 -3.06 -15.26
C ASP A 31 4.28 -2.47 -13.94
N ILE A 32 4.61 -1.23 -13.66
CA ILE A 32 4.36 -0.61 -12.36
C ILE A 32 3.25 0.45 -12.48
N LEU A 33 2.29 0.41 -11.55
CA LEU A 33 1.43 1.54 -11.26
C LEU A 33 1.83 2.13 -9.90
N ALA A 34 2.39 3.34 -9.93
CA ALA A 34 2.77 4.11 -8.77
C ALA A 34 1.62 5.01 -8.31
N THR A 35 1.25 4.94 -7.03
CA THR A 35 0.23 5.82 -6.48
C THR A 35 0.68 6.55 -5.23
N GLY A 36 0.13 7.73 -5.02
CA GLY A 36 0.38 8.63 -3.90
C GLY A 36 -0.52 9.85 -3.96
N THR A 37 -0.39 10.74 -2.99
CA THR A 37 -1.25 11.93 -2.85
C THR A 37 -0.69 13.18 -3.52
N ASN A 38 0.62 13.24 -3.77
CA ASN A 38 1.30 14.40 -4.36
C ASN A 38 1.53 14.20 -5.86
N SER A 39 0.81 14.98 -6.69
CA SER A 39 0.87 14.90 -8.15
C SER A 39 2.27 15.25 -8.68
N GLU A 40 2.89 16.32 -8.17
CA GLU A 40 4.20 16.79 -8.65
C GLU A 40 5.29 15.72 -8.42
N LYS A 41 5.28 15.08 -7.24
CA LYS A 41 6.22 13.98 -6.96
C LYS A 41 5.95 12.75 -7.83
N LEU A 42 4.69 12.45 -8.14
CA LEU A 42 4.34 11.38 -9.09
C LEU A 42 4.80 11.72 -10.51
N ASP A 43 4.70 12.99 -10.92
CA ASP A 43 5.18 13.47 -12.22
C ASP A 43 6.71 13.35 -12.33
N LEU A 44 7.43 13.76 -11.30
CA LEU A 44 8.88 13.59 -11.23
C LEU A 44 9.28 12.11 -11.28
N LEU A 45 8.56 11.26 -10.53
CA LEU A 45 8.82 9.83 -10.54
C LEU A 45 8.60 9.22 -11.95
N SER A 46 7.54 9.62 -12.64
CA SER A 46 7.25 9.13 -13.99
C SER A 46 8.21 9.70 -15.06
N LYS A 47 8.77 10.89 -14.87
CA LYS A 47 9.85 11.40 -15.70
C LYS A 47 11.14 10.60 -15.53
N LYS A 48 11.46 10.21 -14.28
CA LYS A 48 12.65 9.38 -13.98
C LYS A 48 12.50 7.94 -14.49
N TYR A 49 11.28 7.39 -14.46
CA TYR A 49 10.95 6.02 -14.89
C TYR A 49 9.81 6.05 -15.92
N PRO A 50 10.08 6.33 -17.22
CA PRO A 50 9.03 6.61 -18.21
C PRO A 50 8.04 5.46 -18.48
N LYS A 51 8.41 4.23 -18.14
CA LYS A 51 7.54 3.05 -18.31
C LYS A 51 6.48 2.87 -17.21
N ILE A 52 6.61 3.57 -16.07
CA ILE A 52 5.62 3.44 -15.00
C ILE A 52 4.34 4.19 -15.33
N LYS A 53 3.23 3.63 -14.91
CA LYS A 53 1.94 4.31 -14.85
C LYS A 53 1.80 5.00 -13.50
N LYS A 54 1.11 6.11 -13.46
CA LYS A 54 0.86 6.85 -12.23
C LYS A 54 -0.62 7.13 -12.06
N LEU A 55 -1.10 7.07 -10.84
CA LEU A 55 -2.48 7.41 -10.50
C LEU A 55 -2.50 8.07 -9.11
N LYS A 56 -2.92 9.34 -9.07
CA LYS A 56 -3.11 10.04 -7.79
C LYS A 56 -4.29 9.45 -7.06
N PHE A 57 -4.09 9.06 -5.81
CA PHE A 57 -5.15 8.53 -4.97
C PHE A 57 -4.90 8.81 -3.49
N LYS A 58 -5.97 9.12 -2.76
CA LYS A 58 -5.96 9.30 -1.31
C LYS A 58 -6.58 8.07 -0.65
N LEU A 59 -5.79 7.32 0.10
CA LEU A 59 -6.23 6.07 0.71
C LEU A 59 -7.34 6.23 1.76
N ASN A 60 -7.53 7.41 2.33
CA ASN A 60 -8.65 7.69 3.22
C ASN A 60 -10.01 7.88 2.49
N GLU A 61 -10.03 7.91 1.17
CA GLU A 61 -11.26 7.85 0.38
C GLU A 61 -11.72 6.39 0.23
N HIS A 62 -12.08 5.75 1.35
CA HIS A 62 -12.33 4.31 1.45
C HIS A 62 -13.37 3.80 0.46
N SER A 63 -14.45 4.56 0.21
CA SER A 63 -15.51 4.21 -0.76
C SER A 63 -15.03 4.13 -2.21
N LYS A 64 -13.89 4.75 -2.53
CA LYS A 64 -13.32 4.77 -3.88
C LYS A 64 -12.19 3.75 -4.09
N ILE A 65 -11.82 2.98 -3.06
CA ILE A 65 -10.70 2.03 -3.16
C ILE A 65 -10.99 0.92 -4.19
N GLU A 66 -12.24 0.42 -4.24
CA GLU A 66 -12.61 -0.61 -5.22
C GLU A 66 -12.48 -0.07 -6.65
N GLU A 67 -13.05 1.11 -6.93
CA GLU A 67 -12.93 1.79 -8.23
C GLU A 67 -11.47 2.09 -8.60
N PHE A 68 -10.67 2.57 -7.63
CA PHE A 68 -9.23 2.77 -7.83
C PHE A 68 -8.55 1.49 -8.31
N LEU A 69 -8.81 0.36 -7.65
CA LEU A 69 -8.22 -0.93 -8.03
C LEU A 69 -8.76 -1.47 -9.36
N ASP A 70 -10.02 -1.17 -9.71
CA ASP A 70 -10.56 -1.50 -11.05
C ASP A 70 -9.82 -0.74 -12.15
N ASN A 71 -9.64 0.57 -11.97
CA ASN A 71 -8.89 1.42 -12.90
C ASN A 71 -7.42 1.02 -13.01
N ALA A 72 -6.77 0.72 -11.88
CA ALA A 72 -5.40 0.27 -11.83
C ALA A 72 -5.21 -1.09 -12.53
N HIS A 73 -6.08 -2.05 -12.25
CA HIS A 73 -6.09 -3.37 -12.90
C HIS A 73 -6.29 -3.28 -14.41
N THR A 74 -7.27 -2.48 -14.86
CA THR A 74 -7.51 -2.24 -16.29
C THR A 74 -6.30 -1.59 -16.95
N SER A 75 -5.73 -0.56 -16.31
CA SER A 75 -4.55 0.13 -16.82
C SER A 75 -3.35 -0.80 -16.98
N LEU A 76 -3.07 -1.68 -16.01
CA LEU A 76 -1.96 -2.63 -16.07
C LEU A 76 -2.28 -3.87 -16.94
N GLY A 77 -3.54 -4.17 -17.20
CA GLY A 77 -4.00 -5.41 -17.80
C GLY A 77 -3.89 -6.62 -16.86
N GLY A 78 -4.05 -6.40 -15.53
CA GLY A 78 -4.01 -7.40 -14.47
C GLY A 78 -3.36 -6.90 -13.19
N LEU A 79 -3.21 -7.78 -12.19
CA LEU A 79 -2.59 -7.47 -10.89
C LEU A 79 -1.85 -8.68 -10.34
N ASP A 80 -0.54 -8.74 -10.52
CA ASP A 80 0.29 -9.84 -9.98
C ASP A 80 0.73 -9.57 -8.54
N VAL A 81 1.07 -8.30 -8.24
CA VAL A 81 1.58 -7.92 -6.91
C VAL A 81 0.97 -6.60 -6.45
N LEU A 82 0.44 -6.58 -5.23
CA LEU A 82 0.08 -5.36 -4.52
C LEU A 82 1.08 -5.11 -3.40
N ILE A 83 1.69 -3.92 -3.37
CA ILE A 83 2.58 -3.50 -2.29
C ILE A 83 1.92 -2.32 -1.55
N ASN A 84 1.38 -2.62 -0.38
CA ASN A 84 0.84 -1.64 0.55
C ASN A 84 1.99 -1.05 1.38
N ASN A 85 2.56 0.03 0.88
CA ASN A 85 3.68 0.74 1.50
C ASN A 85 3.26 2.11 2.06
N ALA A 86 2.16 2.68 1.61
CA ALA A 86 1.67 3.96 2.12
C ALA A 86 1.38 3.89 3.63
N GLY A 87 1.70 4.97 4.32
CA GLY A 87 1.41 5.12 5.73
C GLY A 87 1.85 6.50 6.23
N ILE A 88 1.25 6.91 7.33
CA ILE A 88 1.56 8.16 8.03
C ILE A 88 1.87 7.89 9.50
N THR A 89 2.59 8.81 10.11
CA THR A 89 2.73 8.93 11.56
C THR A 89 2.18 10.28 12.02
N ILE A 90 1.51 10.30 13.16
CA ILE A 90 1.13 11.52 13.89
C ILE A 90 1.46 11.24 15.34
N ASP A 91 2.69 11.62 15.71
CA ASP A 91 3.28 11.23 16.97
C ASP A 91 2.87 12.21 18.08
N ASN A 92 2.39 11.66 19.19
CA ASN A 92 2.14 12.39 20.43
C ASN A 92 2.05 11.39 21.60
N ILE A 93 2.41 11.82 22.80
CA ILE A 93 2.20 11.00 24.01
C ILE A 93 0.71 10.73 24.19
N SER A 94 0.36 9.55 24.72
CA SER A 94 -1.03 9.05 24.76
C SER A 94 -2.02 10.02 25.41
N LEU A 95 -1.61 10.72 26.46
CA LEU A 95 -2.45 11.72 27.15
C LEU A 95 -2.76 12.98 26.30
N ARG A 96 -1.99 13.24 25.25
CA ARG A 96 -2.17 14.39 24.34
C ARG A 96 -2.56 13.97 22.94
N LEU A 97 -2.59 12.68 22.65
CA LEU A 97 -3.01 12.15 21.35
C LEU A 97 -4.52 12.32 21.20
N SER A 98 -4.95 13.18 20.29
CA SER A 98 -6.37 13.39 20.03
C SER A 98 -7.02 12.18 19.38
N GLU A 99 -8.33 12.02 19.60
CA GLU A 99 -9.12 10.97 18.93
C GLU A 99 -9.08 11.12 17.40
N GLU A 100 -9.06 12.34 16.89
CA GLU A 100 -8.93 12.63 15.47
C GLU A 100 -7.62 12.11 14.89
N ASN A 101 -6.48 12.41 15.54
CA ASN A 101 -5.16 11.94 15.13
C ASN A 101 -5.04 10.41 15.21
N TRP A 102 -5.65 9.80 16.25
CA TRP A 102 -5.76 8.35 16.34
C TRP A 102 -6.51 7.79 15.13
N LYS A 103 -7.73 8.27 14.88
CA LYS A 103 -8.57 7.83 13.76
C LYS A 103 -7.87 8.00 12.42
N GLN A 104 -7.24 9.15 12.19
CA GLN A 104 -6.55 9.42 10.94
C GLN A 104 -5.44 8.41 10.65
N VAL A 105 -4.63 8.04 11.65
CA VAL A 105 -3.56 7.04 11.48
C VAL A 105 -4.14 5.65 11.25
N ILE A 106 -5.16 5.26 12.01
CA ILE A 106 -5.85 3.97 11.83
C ILE A 106 -6.50 3.88 10.45
N ASP A 107 -7.19 4.91 10.01
CA ASP A 107 -7.89 4.93 8.73
C ASP A 107 -6.94 4.81 7.54
N ILE A 108 -5.84 5.58 7.56
CA ILE A 108 -4.87 5.56 6.46
C ILE A 108 -3.97 4.33 6.49
N ASN A 109 -3.48 3.91 7.67
CA ASN A 109 -2.51 2.82 7.74
C ASN A 109 -3.18 1.45 7.74
N LEU A 110 -4.25 1.27 8.52
CA LEU A 110 -4.85 -0.04 8.78
C LEU A 110 -6.09 -0.28 7.93
N THR A 111 -7.11 0.58 8.05
CA THR A 111 -8.39 0.40 7.35
C THR A 111 -8.21 0.38 5.84
N SER A 112 -7.46 1.36 5.31
CA SER A 112 -7.22 1.41 3.86
C SER A 112 -6.41 0.22 3.36
N THR A 113 -5.40 -0.22 4.12
CA THR A 113 -4.57 -1.39 3.75
C THR A 113 -5.43 -2.66 3.72
N PHE A 114 -6.33 -2.84 4.68
CA PHE A 114 -7.28 -3.95 4.66
C PHE A 114 -8.20 -3.90 3.43
N LEU A 115 -8.76 -2.72 3.11
CA LEU A 115 -9.63 -2.55 1.94
C LEU A 115 -8.88 -2.78 0.62
N MET A 116 -7.65 -2.29 0.51
CA MET A 116 -6.77 -2.57 -0.63
C MET A 116 -6.54 -4.08 -0.78
N CYS A 117 -6.25 -4.80 0.31
CA CYS A 117 -6.11 -6.26 0.29
C CYS A 117 -7.41 -6.94 -0.16
N LYS A 118 -8.55 -6.58 0.45
CA LYS A 118 -9.87 -7.15 0.15
C LYS A 118 -10.21 -7.08 -1.35
N PHE A 119 -10.08 -5.92 -1.94
CA PHE A 119 -10.44 -5.73 -3.35
C PHE A 119 -9.36 -6.25 -4.32
N ALA A 120 -8.08 -6.27 -3.92
CA ALA A 120 -7.03 -6.93 -4.69
C ALA A 120 -7.23 -8.45 -4.72
N ILE A 121 -7.55 -9.08 -3.58
CA ILE A 121 -7.85 -10.52 -3.49
C ILE A 121 -9.00 -10.89 -4.44
N LYS A 122 -10.08 -10.09 -4.49
CA LYS A 122 -11.20 -10.32 -5.42
C LYS A 122 -10.75 -10.44 -6.89
N LYS A 123 -9.71 -9.69 -7.29
CA LYS A 123 -9.12 -9.73 -8.65
C LYS A 123 -8.16 -10.91 -8.81
N MET A 124 -7.30 -11.12 -7.82
CA MET A 124 -6.31 -12.18 -7.82
C MET A 124 -6.94 -13.57 -7.80
N LEU A 125 -8.07 -13.77 -7.12
CA LEU A 125 -8.85 -15.01 -7.16
C LEU A 125 -9.35 -15.33 -8.57
N LYS A 126 -9.83 -14.32 -9.32
CA LYS A 126 -10.25 -14.51 -10.71
C LYS A 126 -9.08 -14.88 -11.63
N GLN A 127 -7.90 -14.36 -11.35
CA GLN A 127 -6.65 -14.66 -12.06
C GLN A 127 -6.02 -15.98 -11.61
N LYS A 128 -6.49 -16.58 -10.49
CA LYS A 128 -5.92 -17.76 -9.82
C LYS A 128 -4.45 -17.56 -9.41
N MET A 129 -4.03 -16.32 -9.25
CA MET A 129 -2.67 -15.95 -8.84
C MET A 129 -2.63 -14.50 -8.34
N GLY A 130 -1.70 -14.24 -7.44
CA GLY A 130 -1.42 -12.91 -6.91
C GLY A 130 -0.58 -12.97 -5.66
N LYS A 131 0.06 -11.85 -5.32
CA LYS A 131 0.82 -11.68 -4.09
C LYS A 131 0.54 -10.32 -3.48
N ILE A 132 0.39 -10.29 -2.17
CA ILE A 132 0.21 -9.04 -1.41
C ILE A 132 1.36 -8.90 -0.44
N VAL A 133 2.00 -7.75 -0.44
CA VAL A 133 3.05 -7.37 0.50
C VAL A 133 2.58 -6.16 1.29
N ASN A 134 2.42 -6.32 2.58
CA ASN A 134 2.06 -5.25 3.50
C ASN A 134 3.29 -4.78 4.28
N ILE A 135 3.66 -3.51 4.13
CA ILE A 135 4.79 -2.93 4.87
C ILE A 135 4.32 -2.58 6.29
N THR A 136 4.86 -3.28 7.25
CA THR A 136 4.65 -3.04 8.67
C THR A 136 5.86 -2.32 9.29
N SER A 137 6.08 -2.44 10.58
CA SER A 137 7.19 -1.80 11.29
C SER A 137 7.64 -2.68 12.46
N VAL A 138 8.91 -2.56 12.85
CA VAL A 138 9.42 -3.14 14.10
C VAL A 138 8.64 -2.61 15.32
N ILE A 139 8.16 -1.37 15.26
CA ILE A 139 7.36 -0.73 16.30
C ILE A 139 6.03 -1.48 16.55
N ALA A 140 5.55 -2.25 15.59
CA ALA A 140 4.39 -3.14 15.79
C ALA A 140 4.63 -4.21 16.88
N HIS A 141 5.88 -4.54 17.15
CA HIS A 141 6.28 -5.55 18.14
C HIS A 141 6.82 -4.92 19.43
N THR A 142 7.56 -3.81 19.32
CA THR A 142 8.27 -3.19 20.46
C THR A 142 7.50 -2.04 21.11
N GLY A 143 6.56 -1.40 20.38
CA GLY A 143 6.05 -0.08 20.73
C GLY A 143 7.12 1.00 20.56
N ASN A 144 6.72 2.26 20.74
CA ASN A 144 7.60 3.41 20.84
C ASN A 144 6.88 4.57 21.53
N VAL A 145 7.61 5.40 22.26
CA VAL A 145 7.05 6.58 22.91
C VAL A 145 6.42 7.51 21.87
N GLY A 146 5.20 7.96 22.14
CA GLY A 146 4.45 8.85 21.25
C GLY A 146 3.82 8.21 20.01
N GLN A 147 3.93 6.90 19.84
CA GLN A 147 3.47 6.22 18.62
C GLN A 147 2.41 5.13 18.88
N ALA A 148 1.57 5.32 19.88
CA ALA A 148 0.52 4.35 20.21
C ALA A 148 -0.41 4.04 19.03
N ASN A 149 -0.87 5.07 18.29
CA ASN A 149 -1.69 4.94 17.09
C ASN A 149 -0.95 4.23 15.94
N TYR A 150 0.29 4.58 15.69
CA TYR A 150 1.13 3.98 14.64
C TYR A 150 1.43 2.50 14.96
N ALA A 151 1.87 2.21 16.19
CA ALA A 151 2.13 0.85 16.64
C ALA A 151 0.88 -0.03 16.52
N ALA A 152 -0.29 0.47 16.98
CA ALA A 152 -1.56 -0.23 16.85
C ALA A 152 -1.92 -0.50 15.39
N SER A 153 -1.76 0.50 14.50
CA SER A 153 -2.04 0.33 13.08
C SER A 153 -1.14 -0.74 12.43
N LYS A 154 0.16 -0.74 12.73
CA LYS A 154 1.12 -1.68 12.16
C LYS A 154 1.00 -3.10 12.75
N ALA A 155 0.63 -3.22 14.02
CA ALA A 155 0.31 -4.50 14.64
C ALA A 155 -0.99 -5.10 14.06
N GLY A 156 -2.02 -4.27 13.83
CA GLY A 156 -3.26 -4.68 13.15
C GLY A 156 -3.01 -5.22 11.75
N ILE A 157 -2.07 -4.61 10.99
CA ILE A 157 -1.67 -5.13 9.67
C ILE A 157 -1.11 -6.55 9.78
N ILE A 158 -0.27 -6.84 10.78
CA ILE A 158 0.28 -8.19 10.99
C ILE A 158 -0.86 -9.18 11.26
N GLY A 159 -1.79 -8.82 12.15
CA GLY A 159 -2.91 -9.68 12.54
C GLY A 159 -3.79 -10.05 11.34
N PHE A 160 -4.34 -9.06 10.63
CA PHE A 160 -5.23 -9.34 9.52
C PHE A 160 -4.50 -10.02 8.34
N SER A 161 -3.22 -9.70 8.12
CA SER A 161 -2.45 -10.33 7.04
C SER A 161 -2.32 -11.84 7.23
N LYS A 162 -2.11 -12.29 8.47
CA LYS A 162 -2.09 -13.72 8.81
C LYS A 162 -3.45 -14.37 8.55
N SER A 163 -4.56 -13.72 8.93
CA SER A 163 -5.91 -14.22 8.69
C SER A 163 -6.19 -14.36 7.18
N LEU A 164 -5.91 -13.31 6.39
CA LEU A 164 -6.10 -13.36 4.94
C LEU A 164 -5.23 -14.43 4.28
N ALA A 165 -4.00 -14.65 4.78
CA ALA A 165 -3.14 -15.71 4.26
C ALA A 165 -3.75 -17.11 4.50
N ILE A 166 -4.33 -17.36 5.68
CA ILE A 166 -5.00 -18.63 5.99
C ILE A 166 -6.26 -18.81 5.12
N GLU A 167 -7.03 -17.74 4.90
CA GLU A 167 -8.27 -17.78 4.10
C GLU A 167 -8.00 -18.05 2.61
N TYR A 168 -6.92 -17.51 2.04
CA TYR A 168 -6.74 -17.44 0.58
C TYR A 168 -5.45 -18.09 0.04
N ALA A 169 -4.56 -18.61 0.86
CA ALA A 169 -3.31 -19.26 0.43
C ALA A 169 -3.47 -20.74 0.01
N ARG A 170 -4.59 -21.07 -0.64
CA ARG A 170 -4.92 -22.43 -1.11
C ARG A 170 -4.53 -22.64 -2.56
#